data_46f09a81b47eb0e40ed0730ddd436069
#
_entry.id   46f09a81b47eb0e40ed0730ddd436069
#
_cell.length_a   1.000
_cell.length_b   1.000
_cell.length_c   1.000
_cell.angle_alpha   90.00
_cell.angle_beta   90.00
_cell.angle_gamma   90.00
#
_symmetry.space_group_name_H-M   'P 1'
#
loop_
_entity.id
_entity.type
_entity.pdbx_description
1 polymer ?
#
loop_
_entity_poly.entity_id
_entity_poly.type
_entity_poly.pdbx_seq_one_letter_code
_entity_poly.pdbx_strand_id
1 'polypeptide(L)'
;MLEQFIAQNPVHTEITVAWGEMDALQHVNNVVYFKYFETARIDFFSQVNLLGDLKITQVGPVLSDNHARYKRPVTFPDTLLVSVKISDIKADRFMMNYTVFSKAQKAVTTLGSSQVVMFNFKTGKKATLTPELLDALRTYEEVISQ
;
A
#
# COMPACT_ATOMS: atom_id res chain seq x y z
N MET A 1 -5.76 21.08 -4.51
CA MET A 1 -5.26 20.08 -3.54
C MET A 1 -5.43 18.66 -4.05
N LEU A 2 -6.64 18.25 -4.41
CA LEU A 2 -6.89 16.90 -4.96
C LEU A 2 -6.12 16.66 -6.26
N GLU A 3 -6.20 17.59 -7.18
CA GLU A 3 -5.52 17.47 -8.48
C GLU A 3 -3.99 17.36 -8.31
N GLN A 4 -3.45 18.12 -7.39
CA GLN A 4 -2.02 18.10 -7.08
C GLN A 4 -1.62 16.75 -6.47
N PHE A 5 -2.44 16.20 -5.56
CA PHE A 5 -2.21 14.89 -4.99
C PHE A 5 -2.19 13.81 -6.07
N ILE A 6 -3.18 13.81 -6.95
CA ILE A 6 -3.28 12.84 -8.04
C ILE A 6 -2.06 12.95 -8.96
N ALA A 7 -1.63 14.17 -9.29
CA ALA A 7 -0.47 14.39 -10.16
C ALA A 7 0.82 13.84 -9.54
N GLN A 8 0.98 13.98 -8.22
CA GLN A 8 2.15 13.51 -7.49
C GLN A 8 2.08 12.03 -7.12
N ASN A 9 0.88 11.43 -7.16
CA ASN A 9 0.63 10.06 -6.76
C ASN A 9 -0.20 9.34 -7.83
N PRO A 10 0.42 9.02 -8.98
CA PRO A 10 -0.31 8.41 -10.10
C PRO A 10 -0.84 7.01 -9.79
N VAL A 11 -0.21 6.29 -8.88
CA VAL A 11 -0.69 4.98 -8.43
C VAL A 11 -1.45 5.18 -7.13
N HIS A 12 -2.77 5.10 -7.21
CA HIS A 12 -3.62 5.24 -6.03
C HIS A 12 -4.92 4.44 -6.21
N THR A 13 -5.54 4.10 -5.10
CA THR A 13 -6.82 3.40 -5.04
C THR A 13 -7.83 4.25 -4.30
N GLU A 14 -9.02 4.39 -4.86
CA GLU A 14 -10.11 5.12 -4.23
C GLU A 14 -10.87 4.19 -3.29
N ILE A 15 -11.06 4.64 -2.06
CA ILE A 15 -11.74 3.86 -1.01
C ILE A 15 -12.79 4.72 -0.35
N THR A 16 -14.04 4.24 -0.33
CA THR A 16 -15.13 4.91 0.37
C THR A 16 -15.17 4.41 1.81
N VAL A 17 -15.16 5.35 2.74
CA VAL A 17 -15.27 5.02 4.18
C VAL A 17 -16.66 4.47 4.47
N ALA A 18 -16.74 3.35 5.17
CA ALA A 18 -18.00 2.75 5.62
C ALA A 18 -18.33 3.22 7.03
N TRP A 19 -19.61 3.44 7.29
CA TRP A 19 -20.05 3.90 8.61
C TRP A 19 -19.63 2.95 9.73
N GLY A 20 -19.70 1.65 9.49
CA GLY A 20 -19.33 0.62 10.48
C GLY A 20 -17.83 0.54 10.76
N GLU A 21 -16.98 1.30 10.05
CA GLU A 21 -15.55 1.35 10.30
C GLU A 21 -15.16 2.33 11.40
N MET A 22 -16.12 3.13 11.87
CA MET A 22 -15.87 4.07 12.97
C MET A 22 -15.95 3.35 14.32
N ASP A 23 -15.16 3.83 15.28
CA ASP A 23 -15.18 3.33 16.66
C ASP A 23 -16.07 4.23 17.56
N ALA A 24 -16.02 3.99 18.87
CA ALA A 24 -16.81 4.74 19.84
C ALA A 24 -16.47 6.23 19.90
N LEU A 25 -15.32 6.64 19.40
CA LEU A 25 -14.90 8.04 19.31
C LEU A 25 -15.36 8.70 18.02
N GLN A 26 -16.12 7.98 17.20
CA GLN A 26 -16.65 8.45 15.90
C GLN A 26 -15.56 8.79 14.90
N HIS A 27 -14.43 8.13 14.98
CA HIS A 27 -13.35 8.17 14.00
C HIS A 27 -13.14 6.78 13.42
N VAL A 28 -12.61 6.71 12.20
CA VAL A 28 -12.20 5.43 11.64
C VAL A 28 -11.24 4.77 12.60
N ASN A 29 -11.54 3.52 12.98
CA ASN A 29 -10.70 2.75 13.90
C ASN A 29 -9.30 2.58 13.33
N ASN A 30 -8.28 2.72 14.17
CA ASN A 30 -6.88 2.62 13.74
C ASN A 30 -6.58 1.30 13.03
N VAL A 31 -7.23 0.20 13.39
CA VAL A 31 -7.06 -1.10 12.73
C VAL A 31 -7.50 -1.06 11.27
N VAL A 32 -8.54 -0.28 10.96
CA VAL A 32 -9.11 -0.20 9.61
C VAL A 32 -8.14 0.41 8.60
N TYR A 33 -7.24 1.28 9.05
CA TYR A 33 -6.24 1.87 8.15
C TYR A 33 -5.35 0.81 7.50
N PHE A 34 -5.01 -0.25 8.23
CA PHE A 34 -4.24 -1.36 7.68
C PHE A 34 -5.01 -2.11 6.60
N LYS A 35 -6.33 -2.18 6.73
CA LYS A 35 -7.21 -2.71 5.69
C LYS A 35 -7.19 -1.82 4.44
N TYR A 36 -7.19 -0.51 4.61
CA TYR A 36 -7.06 0.42 3.49
C TYR A 36 -5.73 0.24 2.77
N PHE A 37 -4.64 0.09 3.52
CA PHE A 37 -3.32 -0.19 2.95
C PHE A 37 -3.33 -1.51 2.19
N GLU A 38 -3.96 -2.54 2.74
CA GLU A 38 -4.07 -3.83 2.08
C GLU A 38 -4.82 -3.72 0.75
N THR A 39 -5.93 -2.99 0.72
CA THR A 39 -6.70 -2.78 -0.49
C THR A 39 -5.84 -2.12 -1.58
N ALA A 40 -5.12 -1.07 -1.23
CA ALA A 40 -4.22 -0.38 -2.16
C ALA A 40 -3.06 -1.28 -2.59
N ARG A 41 -2.52 -2.06 -1.67
CA ARG A 41 -1.42 -2.99 -1.93
C ARG A 41 -1.83 -4.08 -2.92
N ILE A 42 -2.99 -4.70 -2.70
CA ILE A 42 -3.51 -5.76 -3.59
C ILE A 42 -3.78 -5.20 -4.99
N ASP A 43 -4.31 -4.00 -5.07
CA ASP A 43 -4.53 -3.31 -6.34
C ASP A 43 -3.19 -3.11 -7.09
N PHE A 44 -2.15 -2.64 -6.38
CA PHE A 44 -0.82 -2.49 -6.95
C PHE A 44 -0.22 -3.84 -7.37
N PHE A 45 -0.36 -4.88 -6.54
CA PHE A 45 0.13 -6.22 -6.88
C PHE A 45 -0.51 -6.74 -8.16
N SER A 46 -1.78 -6.44 -8.36
CA SER A 46 -2.48 -6.78 -9.60
C SER A 46 -1.87 -6.07 -10.81
N GLN A 47 -1.50 -4.79 -10.66
CA GLN A 47 -0.91 -4.02 -11.75
C GLN A 47 0.45 -4.54 -12.18
N VAL A 48 1.26 -5.05 -11.25
CA VAL A 48 2.59 -5.60 -11.55
C VAL A 48 2.60 -7.12 -11.70
N ASN A 49 1.43 -7.75 -11.66
CA ASN A 49 1.24 -9.20 -11.78
C ASN A 49 2.06 -10.00 -10.74
N LEU A 50 2.15 -9.49 -9.52
CA LEU A 50 2.95 -10.13 -8.47
C LEU A 50 2.33 -11.44 -7.97
N LEU A 51 0.99 -11.57 -8.06
CA LEU A 51 0.26 -12.73 -7.58
C LEU A 51 -0.10 -13.72 -8.71
N GLY A 52 0.23 -13.40 -9.97
CA GLY A 52 -0.24 -14.15 -11.13
C GLY A 52 0.17 -15.62 -11.15
N ASP A 53 1.38 -15.92 -10.71
CA ASP A 53 1.93 -17.27 -10.74
C ASP A 53 1.93 -17.97 -9.38
N LEU A 54 1.26 -17.40 -8.37
CA LEU A 54 1.29 -17.90 -7.00
C LEU A 54 0.86 -19.36 -6.91
N LYS A 55 -0.18 -19.76 -7.64
CA LYS A 55 -0.69 -21.14 -7.62
C LYS A 55 0.31 -22.14 -8.21
N ILE A 56 1.14 -21.71 -9.14
CA ILE A 56 2.12 -22.54 -9.84
C ILE A 56 3.43 -22.60 -9.07
N THR A 57 3.99 -21.43 -8.75
CA THR A 57 5.30 -21.31 -8.11
C THR A 57 5.26 -21.46 -6.60
N GLN A 58 4.10 -21.17 -5.99
CA GLN A 58 3.89 -21.07 -4.55
C GLN A 58 4.82 -20.02 -3.90
N VAL A 59 5.28 -19.05 -4.70
CA VAL A 59 6.05 -17.91 -4.24
C VAL A 59 5.16 -16.67 -4.26
N GLY A 60 5.08 -15.98 -3.15
CA GLY A 60 4.25 -14.79 -3.04
C GLY A 60 4.74 -13.85 -1.96
N PRO A 61 4.08 -12.71 -1.82
CA PRO A 61 4.48 -11.69 -0.84
C PRO A 61 3.92 -11.99 0.55
N VAL A 62 4.72 -11.71 1.56
CA VAL A 62 4.29 -11.63 2.97
C VAL A 62 4.80 -10.32 3.54
N LEU A 63 4.15 -9.84 4.60
CA LEU A 63 4.60 -8.63 5.28
C LEU A 63 5.48 -9.02 6.46
N SER A 64 6.64 -8.37 6.58
CA SER A 64 7.48 -8.48 7.77
C SER A 64 7.12 -7.43 8.82
N ASP A 65 6.61 -6.29 8.38
CA ASP A 65 6.11 -5.26 9.28
C ASP A 65 5.10 -4.35 8.56
N ASN A 66 4.40 -3.56 9.34
CA ASN A 66 3.34 -2.70 8.86
C ASN A 66 3.21 -1.52 9.82
N HIS A 67 3.33 -0.29 9.32
CA HIS A 67 3.33 0.92 10.11
C HIS A 67 2.28 1.91 9.65
N ALA A 68 1.71 2.65 10.58
CA ALA A 68 0.81 3.75 10.29
C ALA A 68 1.14 4.94 11.19
N ARG A 69 1.11 6.13 10.60
CA ARG A 69 1.27 7.39 11.30
C ARG A 69 0.04 8.24 11.03
N TYR A 70 -0.73 8.52 12.09
CA TYR A 70 -1.98 9.23 12.00
C TYR A 70 -1.74 10.72 12.23
N LYS A 71 -2.04 11.54 11.20
CA LYS A 71 -1.90 13.00 11.28
C LYS A 71 -3.22 13.68 11.58
N ARG A 72 -4.32 13.15 11.04
CA ARG A 72 -5.67 13.66 11.22
C ARG A 72 -6.64 12.49 11.27
N PRO A 73 -7.69 12.55 12.10
CA PRO A 73 -8.70 11.51 12.10
C PRO A 73 -9.52 11.55 10.81
N VAL A 74 -9.90 10.37 10.33
CA VAL A 74 -10.85 10.21 9.23
C VAL A 74 -12.19 9.87 9.81
N THR A 75 -13.26 10.44 9.27
CA THR A 75 -14.63 10.20 9.72
C THR A 75 -15.52 9.86 8.52
N PHE A 76 -16.62 9.19 8.78
CA PHE A 76 -17.66 8.97 7.80
C PHE A 76 -18.59 10.21 7.72
N PRO A 77 -19.04 10.66 6.56
CA PRO A 77 -18.73 10.13 5.23
C PRO A 77 -17.44 10.74 4.66
N ASP A 78 -16.68 9.95 3.93
CA ASP A 78 -15.51 10.42 3.23
C ASP A 78 -15.13 9.42 2.13
N THR A 79 -14.41 9.91 1.15
CA THR A 79 -13.75 9.09 0.14
C THR A 79 -12.26 9.38 0.20
N LEU A 80 -11.48 8.32 0.29
CA LEU A 80 -10.04 8.40 0.44
C LEU A 80 -9.34 8.00 -0.85
N LEU A 81 -8.20 8.62 -1.12
CA LEU A 81 -7.25 8.12 -2.11
C LEU A 81 -6.04 7.59 -1.36
N VAL A 82 -5.74 6.32 -1.54
CA VAL A 82 -4.59 5.68 -0.91
C VAL A 82 -3.54 5.42 -1.98
N SER A 83 -2.44 6.15 -1.94
CA SER A 83 -1.37 6.01 -2.91
C SER A 83 -0.36 4.98 -2.46
N VAL A 84 0.33 4.42 -3.46
CA VAL A 84 1.42 3.46 -3.24
C VAL A 84 2.66 3.97 -3.96
N LYS A 85 3.79 4.01 -3.25
CA LYS A 85 5.11 4.25 -3.82
C LYS A 85 6.05 3.16 -3.33
N ILE A 86 7.01 2.80 -4.17
CA ILE A 86 7.94 1.71 -3.88
C ILE A 86 9.32 2.30 -3.57
N SER A 87 10.00 1.74 -2.58
CA SER A 87 11.36 2.11 -2.22
C SER A 87 12.13 0.90 -1.69
N ASP A 88 13.44 1.08 -1.50
CA ASP A 88 14.31 0.09 -0.85
C ASP A 88 14.19 -1.32 -1.45
N ILE A 89 14.25 -1.42 -2.77
CA ILE A 89 14.18 -2.69 -3.48
C ILE A 89 15.47 -3.46 -3.25
N LYS A 90 15.34 -4.70 -2.73
CA LYS A 90 16.44 -5.63 -2.51
C LYS A 90 16.15 -6.94 -3.24
N ALA A 91 17.03 -7.92 -3.11
CA ALA A 91 16.91 -9.18 -3.83
C ALA A 91 15.62 -9.95 -3.50
N ASP A 92 15.15 -9.87 -2.25
CA ASP A 92 14.02 -10.65 -1.76
C ASP A 92 12.88 -9.81 -1.16
N ARG A 93 12.99 -8.46 -1.21
CA ARG A 93 12.05 -7.58 -0.52
C ARG A 93 12.03 -6.17 -1.07
N PHE A 94 11.02 -5.43 -0.69
CA PHE A 94 10.90 -4.00 -1.00
C PHE A 94 9.96 -3.33 -0.01
N MET A 95 10.03 -1.99 0.06
CA MET A 95 9.11 -1.19 0.87
C MET A 95 7.98 -0.67 0.02
N MET A 96 6.76 -0.69 0.59
CA MET A 96 5.60 0.00 0.06
C MET A 96 5.28 1.16 0.99
N ASN A 97 5.17 2.36 0.43
CA ASN A 97 4.85 3.56 1.18
C ASN A 97 3.47 4.06 0.77
N TYR A 98 2.60 4.28 1.75
CA TYR A 98 1.21 4.67 1.53
C TYR A 98 0.99 6.09 1.98
N THR A 99 0.18 6.82 1.23
CA THR A 99 -0.31 8.14 1.63
C THR A 99 -1.83 8.14 1.48
N VAL A 100 -2.53 8.46 2.56
CA VAL A 100 -3.98 8.55 2.57
C VAL A 100 -4.39 10.01 2.45
N PHE A 101 -5.10 10.33 1.38
CA PHE A 101 -5.65 11.66 1.13
C PHE A 101 -7.16 11.61 1.33
N SER A 102 -7.69 12.52 2.16
CA SER A 102 -9.13 12.65 2.40
C SER A 102 -9.72 13.69 1.43
N LYS A 103 -10.69 13.28 0.65
CA LYS A 103 -11.40 14.23 -0.23
C LYS A 103 -12.22 15.23 0.58
N ALA A 104 -12.83 14.79 1.69
CA ALA A 104 -13.64 15.66 2.55
C ALA A 104 -12.78 16.73 3.21
N GLN A 105 -11.61 16.37 3.71
CA GLN A 105 -10.71 17.33 4.40
C GLN A 105 -9.76 18.04 3.43
N LYS A 106 -9.65 17.56 2.20
CA LYS A 106 -8.72 18.09 1.18
C LYS A 106 -7.27 18.10 1.69
N ALA A 107 -6.88 17.03 2.38
CA ALA A 107 -5.59 16.94 3.04
C ALA A 107 -5.14 15.49 3.20
N VAL A 108 -3.83 15.31 3.34
CA VAL A 108 -3.23 14.03 3.74
C VAL A 108 -3.54 13.81 5.21
N THR A 109 -4.13 12.66 5.53
CA THR A 109 -4.51 12.32 6.90
C THR A 109 -3.61 11.29 7.54
N THR A 110 -3.00 10.41 6.74
CA THR A 110 -2.28 9.26 7.26
C THR A 110 -1.12 8.91 6.34
N LEU A 111 -0.01 8.52 6.92
CA LEU A 111 1.12 7.92 6.21
C LEU A 111 1.30 6.50 6.71
N GLY A 112 1.71 5.61 5.83
CA GLY A 112 1.96 4.24 6.21
C GLY A 112 3.09 3.61 5.43
N SER A 113 3.54 2.46 5.87
CA SER A 113 4.54 1.68 5.17
C SER A 113 4.42 0.21 5.53
N SER A 114 4.82 -0.64 4.60
CA SER A 114 4.91 -2.08 4.79
C SER A 114 6.19 -2.58 4.16
N GLN A 115 6.90 -3.48 4.82
CA GLN A 115 7.97 -4.22 4.18
C GLN A 115 7.39 -5.51 3.61
N VAL A 116 7.52 -5.69 2.31
CA VAL A 116 7.07 -6.87 1.59
C VAL A 116 8.27 -7.78 1.34
N VAL A 117 8.17 -9.02 1.78
CA VAL A 117 9.22 -10.05 1.60
C VAL A 117 8.64 -11.17 0.75
N MET A 118 9.40 -11.59 -0.27
CA MET A 118 8.98 -12.73 -1.07
C MET A 118 9.24 -14.03 -0.31
N PHE A 119 8.29 -14.94 -0.39
CA PHE A 119 8.28 -16.15 0.41
C PHE A 119 7.80 -17.34 -0.41
N ASN A 120 8.48 -18.47 -0.25
CA ASN A 120 8.08 -19.72 -0.87
C ASN A 120 7.26 -20.52 0.14
N PHE A 121 5.96 -20.64 -0.10
CA PHE A 121 5.03 -21.31 0.82
C PHE A 121 5.21 -22.83 0.83
N LYS A 122 5.86 -23.38 -0.18
CA LYS A 122 6.13 -24.81 -0.23
C LYS A 122 7.33 -25.18 0.65
N THR A 123 8.40 -24.37 0.59
CA THR A 123 9.65 -24.66 1.33
C THR A 123 9.72 -23.99 2.69
N GLY A 124 8.88 -23.00 2.94
CA GLY A 124 8.91 -22.19 4.16
C GLY A 124 10.09 -21.24 4.23
N LYS A 125 10.69 -20.88 3.10
CA LYS A 125 11.89 -20.04 3.03
C LYS A 125 11.61 -18.78 2.20
N LYS A 126 12.44 -17.75 2.40
CA LYS A 126 12.44 -16.56 1.57
C LYS A 126 12.79 -16.90 0.13
N ALA A 127 12.24 -16.13 -0.80
CA ALA A 127 12.49 -16.28 -2.23
C ALA A 127 12.99 -14.97 -2.81
N THR A 128 13.68 -15.04 -3.95
CA THR A 128 14.16 -13.85 -4.64
C THR A 128 13.08 -13.31 -5.59
N LEU A 129 13.12 -12.00 -5.82
CA LEU A 129 12.31 -11.37 -6.86
C LEU A 129 12.83 -11.80 -8.23
N THR A 130 11.90 -12.11 -9.15
CA THR A 130 12.29 -12.42 -10.53
C THR A 130 12.79 -11.16 -11.23
N PRO A 131 13.62 -11.29 -12.30
CA PRO A 131 14.06 -10.12 -13.06
C PRO A 131 12.91 -9.29 -13.61
N GLU A 132 11.84 -9.93 -14.08
CA GLU A 132 10.65 -9.26 -14.60
C GLU A 132 9.97 -8.42 -13.52
N LEU A 133 9.85 -8.98 -12.32
CA LEU A 133 9.21 -8.30 -11.21
C LEU A 133 10.09 -7.14 -10.70
N LEU A 134 11.40 -7.34 -10.63
CA LEU A 134 12.35 -6.27 -10.29
C LEU A 134 12.21 -5.09 -11.25
N ASP A 135 12.16 -5.36 -12.56
CA ASP A 135 12.01 -4.31 -13.55
C ASP A 135 10.68 -3.57 -13.40
N ALA A 136 9.59 -4.31 -13.15
CA ALA A 136 8.28 -3.72 -12.93
C ALA A 136 8.27 -2.82 -11.69
N LEU A 137 8.87 -3.28 -10.59
CA LEU A 137 8.93 -2.50 -9.35
C LEU A 137 9.77 -1.23 -9.51
N ARG A 138 10.87 -1.30 -10.26
CA ARG A 138 11.74 -0.14 -10.48
C ARG A 138 11.04 0.98 -11.23
N THR A 139 10.06 0.65 -12.07
CA THR A 139 9.23 1.65 -12.74
C THR A 139 8.48 2.53 -11.74
N TYR A 140 8.16 2.00 -10.56
CA TYR A 140 7.42 2.69 -9.51
C TYR A 140 8.33 3.11 -8.34
N GLU A 141 9.63 2.95 -8.46
CA GLU A 141 10.57 3.28 -7.39
C GLU A 141 10.55 4.77 -7.11
N GLU A 142 10.42 5.10 -5.81
CA GLU A 142 10.44 6.48 -5.36
C GLU A 142 11.85 7.04 -5.49
N VAL A 143 12.00 8.09 -6.30
CA VAL A 143 13.26 8.80 -6.43
C VAL A 143 13.34 9.81 -5.29
N ILE A 144 14.24 9.55 -4.33
CA ILE A 144 14.53 10.52 -3.29
C ILE A 144 15.44 11.58 -3.92
N SER A 145 14.87 12.74 -4.20
CA SER A 145 15.68 13.87 -4.64
C SER A 145 16.49 14.38 -3.45
N GLN A 146 17.77 14.32 -3.59
CA GLN A 146 18.70 14.89 -2.60
C GLN A 146 18.83 16.38 -2.79
#